data_944e19129f9619b8c7ab7be2de474288
#
_entry.id   944e19129f9619b8c7ab7be2de474288
#
_cell.length_a   1.000
_cell.length_b   1.000
_cell.length_c   1.000
_cell.angle_alpha   90.00
_cell.angle_beta   90.00
_cell.angle_gamma   90.00
#
_symmetry.space_group_name_H-M   'P 1'
#
loop_
_entity.id
_entity.type
_entity.pdbx_description
1 polymer ?
#
loop_
_entity_poly.entity_id
_entity_poly.type
_entity_poly.pdbx_seq_one_letter_code
_entity_poly.pdbx_strand_id
1 'polypeptide(L)'
;MTFSTWKGFEELLYSLSKQPGYKPKKGERKDGSPLITPAIYKPDTTRANRNVMSWAGWLAMDIDDYDDSFENTIETFKGHQFVCYSSASSTKEKPKFRIVFPLTKEVKVDQIKHLWFAANKEYNSLGDPQTKDLSRMYYVPAQYKNAYNFIFTHNGPHLDPDKLMSKHAFVNKQNNCFADNFSEAIQKELKKHFEGKLTNTSITWSSWRDCPFVNKHLVAEYTTIHESGWYHHMYRIMMSIAANAIRRGYPITPE
;
A
#
# COMPACT_ATOMS: atom_id res chain seq x y z
N MET A 1 20.50 -1.10 -6.88
CA MET A 1 20.82 -1.40 -8.30
C MET A 1 19.71 -0.81 -9.13
N THR A 2 20.02 -0.08 -10.18
CA THR A 2 19.07 0.55 -11.12
C THR A 2 19.35 0.00 -12.51
N PHE A 3 18.32 -0.12 -13.33
CA PHE A 3 18.43 -0.61 -14.71
C PHE A 3 18.03 0.51 -15.67
N SER A 4 18.79 0.67 -16.74
CA SER A 4 18.54 1.67 -17.77
C SER A 4 17.63 1.16 -18.89
N THR A 5 17.44 -0.16 -18.99
CA THR A 5 16.63 -0.78 -20.04
C THR A 5 15.73 -1.88 -19.47
N TRP A 6 14.56 -2.07 -20.08
CA TRP A 6 13.65 -3.16 -19.74
C TRP A 6 14.31 -4.52 -19.91
N LYS A 7 15.04 -4.73 -21.02
CA LYS A 7 15.73 -5.99 -21.28
C LYS A 7 16.70 -6.37 -20.16
N GLY A 8 17.51 -5.42 -19.69
CA GLY A 8 18.43 -5.68 -18.56
C GLY A 8 17.69 -6.04 -17.27
N PHE A 9 16.53 -5.43 -17.02
CA PHE A 9 15.71 -5.77 -15.87
C PHE A 9 15.07 -7.17 -16.02
N GLU A 10 14.57 -7.52 -17.20
CA GLU A 10 14.06 -8.85 -17.51
C GLU A 10 15.13 -9.93 -17.32
N GLU A 11 16.33 -9.74 -17.87
CA GLU A 11 17.48 -10.66 -17.71
C GLU A 11 17.83 -10.85 -16.22
N LEU A 12 17.77 -9.79 -15.41
CA LEU A 12 17.92 -9.91 -13.96
C LEU A 12 16.85 -10.82 -13.35
N LEU A 13 15.57 -10.62 -13.67
CA LEU A 13 14.48 -11.44 -13.14
C LEU A 13 14.70 -12.93 -13.48
N TYR A 14 15.09 -13.23 -14.72
CA TYR A 14 15.43 -14.60 -15.13
C TYR A 14 16.65 -15.15 -14.40
N SER A 15 17.66 -14.35 -14.17
CA SER A 15 18.84 -14.76 -13.38
C SER A 15 18.45 -15.09 -11.94
N LEU A 16 17.66 -14.22 -11.30
CA LEU A 16 17.20 -14.41 -9.93
C LEU A 16 16.26 -15.61 -9.79
N SER A 17 15.45 -15.90 -10.79
CA SER A 17 14.52 -17.05 -10.77
C SER A 17 15.22 -18.40 -10.64
N LYS A 18 16.50 -18.48 -10.97
CA LYS A 18 17.33 -19.69 -10.85
C LYS A 18 17.97 -19.82 -9.46
N GLN A 19 17.93 -18.79 -8.64
CA GLN A 19 18.55 -18.77 -7.31
C GLN A 19 17.58 -19.32 -6.25
N PRO A 20 18.11 -19.95 -5.19
CA PRO A 20 17.29 -20.35 -4.04
C PRO A 20 16.58 -19.14 -3.43
N GLY A 21 15.29 -19.29 -3.15
CA GLY A 21 14.47 -18.24 -2.55
C GLY A 21 14.02 -18.57 -1.13
N TYR A 22 13.89 -17.53 -0.32
CA TYR A 22 13.36 -17.64 1.03
C TYR A 22 12.45 -16.46 1.36
N LYS A 23 11.26 -16.77 1.87
CA LYS A 23 10.31 -15.78 2.39
C LYS A 23 10.14 -16.02 3.89
N PRO A 24 10.67 -15.13 4.77
CA PRO A 24 10.53 -15.27 6.21
C PRO A 24 9.06 -15.33 6.64
N LYS A 25 8.77 -16.14 7.64
CA LYS A 25 7.47 -16.12 8.33
C LYS A 25 7.39 -14.89 9.24
N LYS A 26 6.16 -14.47 9.56
CA LYS A 26 5.95 -13.34 10.48
C LYS A 26 6.63 -13.64 11.83
N GLY A 27 7.49 -12.73 12.27
CA GLY A 27 8.27 -12.87 13.52
C GLY A 27 9.61 -13.60 13.38
N GLU A 28 9.92 -14.13 12.20
CA GLU A 28 11.21 -14.75 11.94
C GLU A 28 12.30 -13.69 11.68
N ARG A 29 13.47 -13.84 12.31
CA ARG A 29 14.60 -12.89 12.20
C ARG A 29 15.60 -13.24 11.09
N LYS A 30 15.24 -14.14 10.19
CA LYS A 30 16.09 -14.54 9.07
C LYS A 30 15.86 -13.63 7.88
N ASP A 31 16.93 -13.23 7.20
CA ASP A 31 16.84 -12.42 5.98
C ASP A 31 16.13 -13.19 4.87
N GLY A 32 15.21 -12.52 4.20
CA GLY A 32 14.47 -13.04 3.06
C GLY A 32 15.22 -12.83 1.74
N SER A 33 14.67 -13.39 0.67
CA SER A 33 15.10 -13.06 -0.69
C SER A 33 15.05 -11.56 -0.95
N PRO A 34 15.86 -11.03 -1.89
CA PRO A 34 15.83 -9.63 -2.27
C PRO A 34 14.42 -9.14 -2.64
N LEU A 35 14.22 -7.85 -2.48
CA LEU A 35 12.98 -7.15 -2.86
C LEU A 35 13.26 -6.17 -3.99
N ILE A 36 12.30 -6.04 -4.89
CA ILE A 36 12.29 -5.02 -5.96
C ILE A 36 11.13 -4.06 -5.77
N THR A 37 11.31 -2.84 -6.22
CA THR A 37 10.27 -1.79 -6.19
C THR A 37 10.37 -0.91 -7.44
N PRO A 38 9.25 -0.47 -8.04
CA PRO A 38 9.28 0.56 -9.08
C PRO A 38 9.56 1.95 -8.51
N ALA A 39 9.45 2.13 -7.18
CA ALA A 39 9.53 3.42 -6.55
C ALA A 39 10.95 4.01 -6.55
N ILE A 40 11.05 5.26 -7.01
CA ILE A 40 12.21 6.13 -6.79
C ILE A 40 11.93 6.97 -5.56
N TYR A 41 12.88 6.98 -4.63
CA TYR A 41 12.79 7.70 -3.37
C TYR A 41 13.61 8.99 -3.41
N LYS A 42 13.23 9.95 -2.58
CA LYS A 42 14.06 11.12 -2.29
C LYS A 42 15.42 10.67 -1.78
N PRO A 43 16.53 11.30 -2.21
CA PRO A 43 17.86 11.01 -1.71
C PRO A 43 17.89 11.00 -0.16
N ASP A 44 18.72 10.15 0.41
CA ASP A 44 18.99 10.05 1.84
C ASP A 44 17.75 9.83 2.73
N THR A 45 16.69 9.19 2.17
CA THR A 45 15.47 8.88 2.90
C THR A 45 15.22 7.38 3.04
N THR A 46 14.44 7.01 4.05
CA THR A 46 13.99 5.63 4.25
C THR A 46 12.76 5.31 3.40
N ARG A 47 12.47 4.01 3.23
CA ARG A 47 11.27 3.53 2.58
C ARG A 47 10.01 4.02 3.31
N ALA A 48 9.27 4.93 2.69
CA ALA A 48 7.95 5.37 3.13
C ALA A 48 7.20 6.00 1.95
N ASN A 49 5.87 5.94 1.93
CA ASN A 49 5.05 6.52 0.85
C ASN A 49 5.34 8.01 0.64
N ARG A 50 5.58 8.77 1.72
CA ARG A 50 5.91 10.21 1.66
C ARG A 50 7.24 10.54 0.98
N ASN A 51 8.12 9.55 0.87
CA ASN A 51 9.45 9.70 0.28
C ASN A 51 9.50 9.25 -1.19
N VAL A 52 8.42 8.69 -1.72
CA VAL A 52 8.32 8.29 -3.13
C VAL A 52 8.17 9.52 -3.99
N MET A 53 8.99 9.63 -5.04
CA MET A 53 8.92 10.68 -6.05
C MET A 53 8.18 10.21 -7.29
N SER A 54 8.42 8.99 -7.72
CA SER A 54 7.87 8.42 -8.94
C SER A 54 7.94 6.90 -8.96
N TRP A 55 7.27 6.29 -9.93
CA TRP A 55 7.54 4.92 -10.36
C TRP A 55 8.25 4.94 -11.71
N ALA A 56 9.42 4.33 -11.76
CA ALA A 56 10.26 4.31 -12.93
C ALA A 56 10.21 2.97 -13.65
N GLY A 57 9.80 3.02 -14.91
CA GLY A 57 10.02 1.98 -15.89
C GLY A 57 9.10 0.77 -15.83
N TRP A 58 8.40 0.47 -14.70
CA TRP A 58 7.54 -0.70 -14.62
C TRP A 58 6.42 -0.59 -13.58
N LEU A 59 5.37 -1.39 -13.79
CA LEU A 59 4.25 -1.61 -12.89
C LEU A 59 4.17 -3.11 -12.59
N ALA A 60 3.91 -3.50 -11.35
CA ALA A 60 3.61 -4.89 -11.01
C ALA A 60 2.21 -5.04 -10.42
N MET A 61 1.55 -6.15 -10.78
CA MET A 61 0.30 -6.61 -10.21
C MET A 61 0.50 -7.98 -9.57
N ASP A 62 0.15 -8.11 -8.28
CA ASP A 62 0.08 -9.39 -7.58
C ASP A 62 -1.29 -10.02 -7.82
N ILE A 63 -1.31 -11.26 -8.26
CA ILE A 63 -2.52 -12.03 -8.55
C ILE A 63 -2.53 -13.24 -7.60
N ASP A 64 -3.28 -13.10 -6.52
CA ASP A 64 -3.38 -14.12 -5.47
C ASP A 64 -4.69 -14.91 -5.53
N ASP A 65 -5.72 -14.31 -6.14
CA ASP A 65 -7.05 -14.89 -6.22
C ASP A 65 -7.70 -14.57 -7.58
N TYR A 66 -8.29 -15.57 -8.21
CA TYR A 66 -8.99 -15.47 -9.49
C TYR A 66 -9.91 -16.67 -9.65
N ASP A 67 -11.02 -16.47 -10.39
CA ASP A 67 -12.11 -17.46 -10.51
C ASP A 67 -11.95 -18.39 -11.73
N ASP A 68 -11.10 -18.05 -12.68
CA ASP A 68 -10.89 -18.80 -13.92
C ASP A 68 -9.63 -19.71 -13.85
N SER A 69 -9.32 -20.42 -14.91
CA SER A 69 -8.06 -21.16 -15.05
C SER A 69 -6.87 -20.18 -15.09
N PHE A 70 -5.67 -20.69 -14.76
CA PHE A 70 -4.44 -19.90 -14.87
C PHE A 70 -4.22 -19.40 -16.31
N GLU A 71 -4.41 -20.26 -17.29
CA GLU A 71 -4.24 -19.98 -18.70
C GLU A 71 -5.18 -18.86 -19.17
N ASN A 72 -6.47 -18.95 -18.86
CA ASN A 72 -7.46 -17.92 -19.21
C ASN A 72 -7.18 -16.60 -18.50
N THR A 73 -6.74 -16.66 -17.24
CA THR A 73 -6.36 -15.45 -16.49
C THR A 73 -5.16 -14.76 -17.15
N ILE A 74 -4.16 -15.50 -17.60
CA ILE A 74 -2.99 -14.95 -18.32
C ILE A 74 -3.40 -14.30 -19.65
N GLU A 75 -4.39 -14.87 -20.37
CA GLU A 75 -4.88 -14.28 -21.65
C GLU A 75 -5.33 -12.82 -21.49
N THR A 76 -5.89 -12.45 -20.33
CA THR A 76 -6.35 -11.07 -20.08
C THR A 76 -5.22 -10.03 -20.13
N PHE A 77 -3.97 -10.45 -19.92
CA PHE A 77 -2.80 -9.57 -19.89
C PHE A 77 -2.07 -9.47 -21.24
N LYS A 78 -2.38 -10.32 -22.20
CA LYS A 78 -1.64 -10.44 -23.49
C LYS A 78 -1.75 -9.23 -24.43
N GLY A 79 -2.51 -8.22 -24.09
CA GLY A 79 -2.51 -6.94 -24.82
C GLY A 79 -1.22 -6.14 -24.72
N HIS A 80 -0.34 -6.46 -23.75
CA HIS A 80 0.91 -5.75 -23.49
C HIS A 80 2.06 -6.72 -23.22
N GLN A 81 3.29 -6.23 -23.32
CA GLN A 81 4.48 -6.96 -22.89
C GLN A 81 4.46 -7.11 -21.36
N PHE A 82 4.84 -8.29 -20.86
CA PHE A 82 5.04 -8.51 -19.43
C PHE A 82 6.02 -9.65 -19.14
N VAL A 83 6.57 -9.64 -17.94
CA VAL A 83 7.17 -10.80 -17.29
C VAL A 83 6.19 -11.31 -16.23
N CYS A 84 5.85 -12.59 -16.30
CA CYS A 84 5.06 -13.27 -15.27
C CYS A 84 5.96 -14.20 -14.46
N TYR A 85 5.86 -14.17 -13.14
CA TYR A 85 6.56 -15.11 -12.27
C TYR A 85 5.75 -15.46 -11.03
N SER A 86 5.96 -16.67 -10.52
CA SER A 86 5.27 -17.21 -9.36
C SER A 86 5.68 -16.50 -8.06
N SER A 87 4.75 -16.39 -7.13
CA SER A 87 5.04 -15.97 -5.75
C SER A 87 5.55 -17.14 -4.90
N ALA A 88 6.13 -16.83 -3.73
CA ALA A 88 6.63 -17.84 -2.78
C ALA A 88 5.54 -18.75 -2.18
N SER A 89 4.28 -18.42 -2.36
CA SER A 89 3.10 -19.19 -1.89
C SER A 89 2.30 -19.82 -3.03
N SER A 90 2.85 -19.86 -4.25
CA SER A 90 2.23 -20.46 -5.42
C SER A 90 2.16 -21.98 -5.28
N THR A 91 1.03 -22.59 -5.66
CA THR A 91 0.87 -24.05 -5.77
C THR A 91 0.49 -24.43 -7.21
N LYS A 92 0.58 -25.71 -7.55
CA LYS A 92 0.18 -26.20 -8.88
C LYS A 92 -1.33 -26.09 -9.08
N GLU A 93 -2.10 -26.31 -8.03
CA GLU A 93 -3.56 -26.31 -8.02
C GLU A 93 -4.13 -24.89 -8.11
N LYS A 94 -3.45 -23.92 -7.46
CA LYS A 94 -3.80 -22.52 -7.51
C LYS A 94 -2.53 -21.67 -7.63
N PRO A 95 -2.02 -21.46 -8.86
CA PRO A 95 -0.85 -20.63 -9.09
C PRO A 95 -1.08 -19.20 -8.61
N LYS A 96 -0.19 -18.70 -7.74
CA LYS A 96 -0.11 -17.30 -7.32
C LYS A 96 1.07 -16.65 -8.00
N PHE A 97 0.84 -15.51 -8.64
CA PHE A 97 1.85 -14.96 -9.54
C PHE A 97 1.83 -13.44 -9.56
N ARG A 98 2.86 -12.90 -10.16
CA ARG A 98 3.04 -11.46 -10.38
C ARG A 98 3.24 -11.20 -11.86
N ILE A 99 2.49 -10.23 -12.37
CA ILE A 99 2.66 -9.69 -13.72
C ILE A 99 3.42 -8.37 -13.59
N VAL A 100 4.52 -8.23 -14.30
CA VAL A 100 5.34 -7.01 -14.33
C VAL A 100 5.34 -6.44 -15.74
N PHE A 101 4.77 -5.26 -15.90
CA PHE A 101 4.66 -4.56 -17.18
C PHE A 101 5.74 -3.49 -17.31
N PRO A 102 6.47 -3.44 -18.46
CA PRO A 102 7.25 -2.25 -18.79
C PRO A 102 6.32 -1.07 -19.10
N LEU A 103 6.67 0.09 -18.57
CA LEU A 103 6.00 1.34 -18.87
C LEU A 103 6.72 2.10 -19.97
N THR A 104 5.97 2.84 -20.80
CA THR A 104 6.54 3.70 -21.84
C THR A 104 7.24 4.93 -21.25
N LYS A 105 6.92 5.30 -20.01
CA LYS A 105 7.48 6.47 -19.31
C LYS A 105 7.37 6.33 -17.79
N GLU A 106 8.14 7.15 -17.10
CA GLU A 106 8.04 7.36 -15.65
C GLU A 106 6.68 7.97 -15.24
N VAL A 107 6.17 7.57 -14.09
CA VAL A 107 4.89 8.04 -13.53
C VAL A 107 5.14 8.79 -12.23
N LYS A 108 4.73 10.06 -12.15
CA LYS A 108 4.90 10.90 -10.98
C LYS A 108 4.04 10.44 -9.80
N VAL A 109 4.46 10.82 -8.60
CA VAL A 109 3.85 10.36 -7.34
C VAL A 109 2.35 10.64 -7.24
N ASP A 110 1.88 11.75 -7.75
CA ASP A 110 0.45 12.15 -7.76
C ASP A 110 -0.41 11.29 -8.69
N GLN A 111 0.19 10.67 -9.71
CA GLN A 111 -0.47 9.81 -10.70
C GLN A 111 -0.43 8.32 -10.35
N ILE A 112 0.46 7.88 -9.45
CA ILE A 112 0.68 6.44 -9.15
C ILE A 112 -0.61 5.74 -8.71
N LYS A 113 -1.40 6.37 -7.83
CA LYS A 113 -2.68 5.79 -7.37
C LYS A 113 -3.68 5.63 -8.51
N HIS A 114 -3.72 6.60 -9.41
CA HIS A 114 -4.56 6.54 -10.61
C HIS A 114 -4.08 5.42 -11.54
N LEU A 115 -2.77 5.35 -11.81
CA LEU A 115 -2.20 4.29 -12.64
C LEU A 115 -2.53 2.90 -12.08
N TRP A 116 -2.32 2.68 -10.76
CA TRP A 116 -2.62 1.40 -10.13
C TRP A 116 -4.12 1.05 -10.26
N PHE A 117 -5.00 2.02 -10.00
CA PHE A 117 -6.44 1.84 -10.15
C PHE A 117 -6.82 1.52 -11.60
N ALA A 118 -6.29 2.27 -12.56
CA ALA A 118 -6.57 2.09 -13.98
C ALA A 118 -6.11 0.71 -14.48
N ALA A 119 -4.91 0.27 -14.10
CA ALA A 119 -4.40 -1.06 -14.40
C ALA A 119 -5.29 -2.15 -13.80
N ASN A 120 -5.66 -2.00 -12.53
CA ASN A 120 -6.53 -2.98 -11.89
C ASN A 120 -7.91 -3.08 -12.56
N LYS A 121 -8.47 -1.96 -13.01
CA LYS A 121 -9.74 -1.93 -13.77
C LYS A 121 -9.60 -2.52 -15.17
N GLU A 122 -8.52 -2.22 -15.88
CA GLU A 122 -8.25 -2.77 -17.22
C GLU A 122 -8.18 -4.28 -17.21
N TYR A 123 -7.60 -4.84 -16.16
CA TYR A 123 -7.40 -6.29 -15.99
C TYR A 123 -8.41 -6.89 -14.98
N ASN A 124 -9.69 -6.58 -15.13
CA ASN A 124 -10.82 -7.19 -14.43
C ASN A 124 -10.72 -7.17 -12.88
N SER A 125 -9.99 -6.20 -12.33
CA SER A 125 -9.77 -6.08 -10.87
C SER A 125 -9.06 -7.30 -10.24
N LEU A 126 -8.21 -7.98 -10.99
CA LEU A 126 -7.46 -9.16 -10.56
C LEU A 126 -6.32 -8.83 -9.57
N GLY A 127 -5.83 -7.59 -9.56
CA GLY A 127 -4.72 -7.18 -8.67
C GLY A 127 -5.14 -7.11 -7.20
N ASP A 128 -4.28 -7.64 -6.31
CA ASP A 128 -4.49 -7.55 -4.86
C ASP A 128 -4.59 -6.09 -4.39
N PRO A 129 -5.75 -5.66 -3.83
CA PRO A 129 -5.96 -4.29 -3.35
C PRO A 129 -4.95 -3.83 -2.28
N GLN A 130 -4.26 -4.74 -1.61
CA GLN A 130 -3.23 -4.41 -0.62
C GLN A 130 -1.94 -3.89 -1.27
N THR A 131 -1.78 -4.03 -2.60
CA THR A 131 -0.57 -3.61 -3.33
C THR A 131 -0.61 -2.18 -3.87
N LYS A 132 -1.65 -1.40 -3.55
CA LYS A 132 -1.84 -0.01 -4.01
C LYS A 132 -0.96 1.04 -3.34
N ASP A 133 -0.11 0.68 -2.39
CA ASP A 133 0.77 1.62 -1.69
C ASP A 133 1.95 2.05 -2.57
N LEU A 134 2.32 3.32 -2.50
CA LEU A 134 3.32 3.94 -3.37
C LEU A 134 4.71 3.32 -3.21
N SER A 135 5.04 2.88 -2.00
CA SER A 135 6.35 2.30 -1.65
C SER A 135 6.33 0.76 -1.62
N ARG A 136 5.43 0.15 -2.39
CA ARG A 136 5.33 -1.31 -2.45
C ARG A 136 6.62 -1.96 -2.91
N MET A 137 6.98 -3.02 -2.21
CA MET A 137 8.10 -3.90 -2.56
C MET A 137 7.58 -5.30 -2.84
N TYR A 138 8.26 -5.96 -3.74
CA TYR A 138 7.91 -7.30 -4.20
C TYR A 138 9.10 -8.23 -4.05
N TYR A 139 8.88 -9.45 -3.56
CA TYR A 139 9.90 -10.48 -3.62
C TYR A 139 10.26 -10.77 -5.07
N VAL A 140 11.55 -10.94 -5.34
CA VAL A 140 12.05 -11.35 -6.65
C VAL A 140 11.58 -12.77 -7.01
N PRO A 141 11.51 -13.13 -8.29
CA PRO A 141 11.39 -14.54 -8.66
C PRO A 141 12.60 -15.34 -8.13
N ALA A 142 12.34 -16.53 -7.60
CA ALA A 142 13.37 -17.40 -7.06
C ALA A 142 12.85 -18.83 -6.97
N GLN A 143 13.72 -19.80 -6.69
CA GLN A 143 13.34 -21.17 -6.38
C GLN A 143 12.93 -21.28 -4.91
N TYR A 144 11.68 -20.95 -4.62
CA TYR A 144 11.11 -21.08 -3.28
C TYR A 144 10.79 -22.53 -2.97
N LYS A 145 11.27 -23.00 -1.81
CA LYS A 145 11.04 -24.39 -1.37
C LYS A 145 9.52 -24.64 -1.20
N ASN A 146 9.05 -25.75 -1.76
CA ASN A 146 7.65 -26.20 -1.74
C ASN A 146 6.67 -25.25 -2.50
N ALA A 147 7.15 -24.33 -3.33
CA ALA A 147 6.33 -23.53 -4.20
C ALA A 147 6.35 -24.08 -5.64
N TYR A 148 5.28 -23.79 -6.38
CA TYR A 148 5.25 -23.99 -7.82
C TYR A 148 5.95 -22.81 -8.49
N ASN A 149 7.24 -22.98 -8.79
CA ASN A 149 8.11 -21.91 -9.30
C ASN A 149 8.07 -21.87 -10.84
N PHE A 150 7.80 -20.71 -11.39
CA PHE A 150 7.85 -20.46 -12.84
C PHE A 150 8.16 -19.01 -13.14
N ILE A 151 8.66 -18.75 -14.33
CA ILE A 151 8.84 -17.43 -14.94
C ILE A 151 8.71 -17.56 -16.45
N PHE A 152 8.00 -16.63 -17.08
CA PHE A 152 7.94 -16.51 -18.54
C PHE A 152 7.64 -15.07 -18.96
N THR A 153 7.94 -14.75 -20.21
CA THR A 153 7.69 -13.44 -20.83
C THR A 153 6.64 -13.57 -21.92
N HIS A 154 5.76 -12.59 -21.99
CA HIS A 154 4.92 -12.32 -23.15
C HIS A 154 5.43 -11.08 -23.86
N ASN A 155 5.62 -11.14 -25.18
CA ASN A 155 6.04 -10.02 -26.00
C ASN A 155 4.84 -9.21 -26.47
N GLY A 156 4.98 -7.89 -26.51
CA GLY A 156 3.93 -6.99 -26.92
C GLY A 156 4.37 -5.52 -26.78
N PRO A 157 3.48 -4.55 -26.96
CA PRO A 157 3.77 -3.16 -26.69
C PRO A 157 3.95 -2.91 -25.18
N HIS A 158 4.79 -1.95 -24.83
CA HIS A 158 4.88 -1.45 -23.46
C HIS A 158 3.57 -0.78 -23.04
N LEU A 159 3.27 -0.85 -21.76
CA LEU A 159 2.07 -0.22 -21.19
C LEU A 159 2.22 1.30 -21.17
N ASP A 160 1.30 2.00 -21.84
CA ASP A 160 1.26 3.46 -21.83
C ASP A 160 0.42 3.96 -20.65
N PRO A 161 1.02 4.57 -19.62
CA PRO A 161 0.29 5.00 -18.43
C PRO A 161 -0.75 6.07 -18.71
N ASP A 162 -0.53 7.00 -19.66
CA ASP A 162 -1.51 8.03 -19.95
C ASP A 162 -2.73 7.49 -20.66
N LYS A 163 -2.53 6.61 -21.64
CA LYS A 163 -3.64 5.94 -22.33
C LYS A 163 -4.48 5.13 -21.35
N LEU A 164 -3.82 4.41 -20.45
CA LEU A 164 -4.49 3.60 -19.45
C LEU A 164 -5.29 4.45 -18.47
N MET A 165 -4.68 5.51 -17.94
CA MET A 165 -5.35 6.43 -17.01
C MET A 165 -6.51 7.21 -17.66
N SER A 166 -6.37 7.61 -18.93
CA SER A 166 -7.45 8.30 -19.66
C SER A 166 -8.67 7.41 -19.90
N LYS A 167 -8.48 6.10 -20.00
CA LYS A 167 -9.54 5.12 -20.19
C LYS A 167 -10.36 4.87 -18.92
N HIS A 168 -9.75 5.04 -17.74
CA HIS A 168 -10.35 4.75 -16.45
C HIS A 168 -10.30 5.97 -15.52
N ALA A 169 -11.39 6.74 -15.47
CA ALA A 169 -11.48 7.90 -14.58
C ALA A 169 -11.26 7.52 -13.11
N PHE A 170 -10.40 8.25 -12.43
CA PHE A 170 -10.05 8.03 -11.04
C PHE A 170 -10.46 9.22 -10.18
N VAL A 171 -11.40 8.99 -9.29
CA VAL A 171 -11.70 9.94 -8.23
C VAL A 171 -10.82 9.59 -7.04
N ASN A 172 -9.80 10.38 -6.80
CA ASN A 172 -9.03 10.26 -5.56
C ASN A 172 -9.97 10.62 -4.41
N LYS A 173 -10.64 9.62 -3.83
CA LYS A 173 -11.27 9.78 -2.53
C LYS A 173 -10.11 10.00 -1.55
N GLN A 174 -9.65 11.25 -1.46
CA GLN A 174 -8.93 11.67 -0.25
C GLN A 174 -9.79 11.15 0.90
N ASN A 175 -9.15 10.72 1.99
CA ASN A 175 -9.87 10.32 3.20
C ASN A 175 -10.77 11.49 3.60
N ASN A 176 -11.94 11.54 2.98
CA ASN A 176 -12.94 12.50 3.31
C ASN A 176 -13.32 12.15 4.74
N CYS A 177 -13.08 13.05 5.65
CA CYS A 177 -13.69 12.99 6.98
C CYS A 177 -15.17 12.66 6.75
N PHE A 178 -15.79 11.84 7.59
CA PHE A 178 -17.23 11.53 7.49
C PHE A 178 -18.07 12.79 7.23
N ALA A 179 -17.60 13.94 7.76
CA ALA A 179 -18.20 15.26 7.52
C ALA A 179 -18.17 15.70 6.04
N ASP A 180 -17.18 15.30 5.24
CA ASP A 180 -17.05 15.70 3.83
C ASP A 180 -18.09 15.03 2.91
N ASN A 181 -18.79 14.01 3.41
CA ASN A 181 -19.91 13.37 2.71
C ASN A 181 -21.23 14.14 2.84
N PHE A 182 -21.27 15.17 3.67
CA PHE A 182 -22.45 16.03 3.83
C PHE A 182 -22.38 17.26 2.92
N SER A 183 -23.56 17.84 2.63
CA SER A 183 -23.60 19.12 1.92
C SER A 183 -22.88 20.21 2.72
N GLU A 184 -22.35 21.23 2.05
CA GLU A 184 -21.64 22.36 2.70
C GLU A 184 -22.46 23.01 3.82
N ALA A 185 -23.80 23.10 3.65
CA ALA A 185 -24.70 23.62 4.67
C ALA A 185 -24.67 22.77 5.95
N ILE A 186 -24.70 21.43 5.82
CA ILE A 186 -24.64 20.51 6.95
C ILE A 186 -23.25 20.54 7.60
N GLN A 187 -22.18 20.61 6.80
CA GLN A 187 -20.81 20.75 7.32
C GLN A 187 -20.65 22.01 8.16
N LYS A 188 -21.20 23.14 7.68
CA LYS A 188 -21.18 24.41 8.40
C LYS A 188 -21.97 24.36 9.71
N GLU A 189 -23.14 23.72 9.71
CA GLU A 189 -23.94 23.52 10.93
C GLU A 189 -23.26 22.59 11.93
N LEU A 190 -22.64 21.48 11.47
CA LEU A 190 -21.86 20.59 12.32
C LEU A 190 -20.68 21.33 12.95
N LYS A 191 -19.93 22.11 12.16
CA LYS A 191 -18.81 22.91 12.65
C LYS A 191 -19.26 23.89 13.71
N LYS A 192 -20.33 24.66 13.46
CA LYS A 192 -20.92 25.60 14.41
C LYS A 192 -21.42 24.90 15.68
N HIS A 193 -22.02 23.71 15.56
CA HIS A 193 -22.46 22.91 16.70
C HIS A 193 -21.29 22.43 17.57
N PHE A 194 -20.17 22.02 16.96
CA PHE A 194 -18.97 21.62 17.67
C PHE A 194 -18.25 22.82 18.30
N GLU A 195 -18.13 23.93 17.58
CA GLU A 195 -17.54 25.19 18.10
C GLU A 195 -18.31 25.70 19.33
N GLY A 196 -19.65 25.64 19.30
CA GLY A 196 -20.48 26.00 20.45
C GLY A 196 -20.33 25.09 21.69
N LYS A 197 -19.83 23.87 21.51
CA LYS A 197 -19.58 22.92 22.61
C LYS A 197 -18.15 22.96 23.15
N LEU A 198 -17.21 23.58 22.45
CA LEU A 198 -15.81 23.70 22.87
C LEU A 198 -15.65 24.88 23.83
N THR A 199 -16.32 24.82 24.97
CA THR A 199 -16.37 25.91 25.95
C THR A 199 -15.40 25.76 27.09
N ASN A 200 -14.74 24.59 27.21
CA ASN A 200 -13.86 24.31 28.33
C ASN A 200 -12.41 24.72 28.02
N THR A 201 -12.00 25.88 28.51
CA THR A 201 -10.64 26.44 28.35
C THR A 201 -9.73 26.19 29.55
N SER A 202 -10.23 25.51 30.57
CA SER A 202 -9.47 25.23 31.80
C SER A 202 -8.46 24.10 31.57
N ILE A 203 -7.22 24.45 31.27
CA ILE A 203 -6.09 23.53 31.09
C ILE A 203 -5.15 23.68 32.27
N THR A 204 -5.41 22.96 33.38
CA THR A 204 -4.66 23.09 34.65
C THR A 204 -4.16 21.75 35.19
N TRP A 205 -4.02 20.72 34.39
CA TRP A 205 -3.47 19.44 34.84
C TRP A 205 -1.97 19.35 34.56
N SER A 206 -1.22 18.91 35.55
CA SER A 206 0.23 18.74 35.48
C SER A 206 0.65 17.32 35.05
N SER A 207 -0.29 16.40 35.02
CA SER A 207 -0.05 14.99 34.67
C SER A 207 -1.19 14.44 33.82
N TRP A 208 -0.88 13.48 32.96
CA TRP A 208 -1.89 12.74 32.21
C TRP A 208 -2.89 12.00 33.12
N ARG A 209 -2.48 11.68 34.34
CA ARG A 209 -3.35 11.04 35.38
C ARG A 209 -4.48 11.93 35.83
N ASP A 210 -4.27 13.22 35.77
CA ASP A 210 -5.24 14.22 36.23
C ASP A 210 -6.12 14.72 35.05
N CYS A 211 -5.69 14.43 33.85
CA CYS A 211 -6.38 14.83 32.63
C CYS A 211 -7.73 14.11 32.52
N PRO A 212 -8.86 14.83 32.45
CA PRO A 212 -10.19 14.23 32.53
C PRO A 212 -10.60 13.42 31.31
N PHE A 213 -9.97 13.59 30.19
CA PHE A 213 -10.28 12.88 28.95
C PHE A 213 -9.31 11.75 28.59
N VAL A 214 -8.29 11.48 29.41
CA VAL A 214 -7.39 10.34 29.23
C VAL A 214 -8.03 9.05 29.74
N ASN A 215 -8.03 8.03 28.91
CA ASN A 215 -8.46 6.70 29.32
C ASN A 215 -7.33 5.98 30.05
N LYS A 216 -7.41 5.94 31.37
CA LYS A 216 -6.37 5.39 32.25
C LYS A 216 -6.15 3.88 32.03
N HIS A 217 -7.20 3.13 31.66
CA HIS A 217 -7.08 1.69 31.34
C HIS A 217 -6.24 1.45 30.09
N LEU A 218 -6.51 2.19 29.01
CA LEU A 218 -5.72 2.07 27.78
C LEU A 218 -4.25 2.43 27.97
N VAL A 219 -3.98 3.43 28.83
CA VAL A 219 -2.59 3.81 29.17
C VAL A 219 -1.94 2.72 30.01
N ALA A 220 -2.63 2.13 30.97
CA ALA A 220 -2.12 1.03 31.76
C ALA A 220 -1.83 -0.20 30.89
N GLU A 221 -2.74 -0.59 29.97
CA GLU A 221 -2.50 -1.64 28.99
C GLU A 221 -1.24 -1.38 28.15
N TYR A 222 -1.05 -0.13 27.70
CA TYR A 222 0.11 0.24 26.90
C TYR A 222 1.43 0.05 27.66
N THR A 223 1.46 0.35 28.96
CA THR A 223 2.67 0.19 29.78
C THR A 223 3.02 -1.27 30.08
N THR A 224 2.10 -2.21 29.87
CA THR A 224 2.31 -3.66 30.06
C THR A 224 2.68 -4.42 28.80
N ILE A 225 2.79 -3.74 27.63
CA ILE A 225 3.14 -4.38 26.36
C ILE A 225 4.65 -4.62 26.31
N HIS A 226 5.06 -5.87 26.13
CA HIS A 226 6.46 -6.27 26.10
C HIS A 226 6.97 -6.75 24.73
N GLU A 227 6.07 -7.16 23.79
CA GLU A 227 6.52 -7.81 22.56
C GLU A 227 6.19 -7.02 21.28
N SER A 228 4.94 -6.80 20.97
CA SER A 228 4.53 -6.11 19.73
C SER A 228 3.16 -5.48 19.88
N GLY A 229 2.81 -4.56 18.97
CA GLY A 229 1.48 -3.92 18.97
C GLY A 229 1.47 -2.48 19.52
N TRP A 230 2.63 -1.92 19.87
CA TRP A 230 2.79 -0.56 20.38
C TRP A 230 2.03 0.49 19.57
N TYR A 231 2.18 0.48 18.25
CA TYR A 231 1.51 1.43 17.36
C TYR A 231 0.00 1.33 17.40
N HIS A 232 -0.54 0.11 17.45
CA HIS A 232 -1.97 -0.10 17.53
C HIS A 232 -2.54 0.42 18.86
N HIS A 233 -1.87 0.14 19.99
CA HIS A 233 -2.28 0.62 21.30
C HIS A 233 -2.14 2.14 21.42
N MET A 234 -1.03 2.72 20.92
CA MET A 234 -0.86 4.18 20.87
C MET A 234 -1.98 4.84 20.07
N TYR A 235 -2.32 4.29 18.90
CA TYR A 235 -3.43 4.79 18.08
C TYR A 235 -4.78 4.74 18.84
N ARG A 236 -5.07 3.65 19.56
CA ARG A 236 -6.27 3.53 20.40
C ARG A 236 -6.31 4.59 21.51
N ILE A 237 -5.16 4.86 22.15
CA ILE A 237 -5.03 5.91 23.17
C ILE A 237 -5.34 7.27 22.57
N MET A 238 -4.68 7.63 21.46
CA MET A 238 -4.86 8.92 20.78
C MET A 238 -6.31 9.13 20.36
N MET A 239 -6.94 8.13 19.74
CA MET A 239 -8.34 8.20 19.33
C MET A 239 -9.29 8.35 20.52
N SER A 240 -9.00 7.65 21.63
CA SER A 240 -9.79 7.77 22.86
C SER A 240 -9.66 9.15 23.50
N ILE A 241 -8.45 9.71 23.54
CA ILE A 241 -8.19 11.07 24.04
C ILE A 241 -8.97 12.08 23.21
N ALA A 242 -8.84 12.03 21.87
CA ALA A 242 -9.53 12.94 20.97
C ALA A 242 -11.06 12.88 21.15
N ALA A 243 -11.64 11.69 21.15
CA ALA A 243 -13.09 11.50 21.32
C ALA A 243 -13.60 11.98 22.68
N ASN A 244 -12.85 11.72 23.75
CA ASN A 244 -13.24 12.12 25.10
C ASN A 244 -13.08 13.64 25.32
N ALA A 245 -12.03 14.25 24.75
CA ALA A 245 -11.84 15.69 24.82
C ALA A 245 -13.00 16.43 24.12
N ILE A 246 -13.38 16.01 22.91
CA ILE A 246 -14.53 16.57 22.19
C ILE A 246 -15.81 16.41 23.00
N ARG A 247 -16.10 15.21 23.56
CA ARG A 247 -17.30 14.98 24.37
C ARG A 247 -17.37 15.86 25.60
N ARG A 248 -16.22 16.25 26.14
CA ARG A 248 -16.11 17.11 27.34
C ARG A 248 -15.93 18.59 27.01
N GLY A 249 -15.98 18.96 25.74
CA GLY A 249 -15.90 20.34 25.29
C GLY A 249 -14.52 20.97 25.30
N TYR A 250 -13.43 20.13 25.30
CA TYR A 250 -12.07 20.65 25.20
C TYR A 250 -11.67 20.80 23.73
N PRO A 251 -11.00 21.91 23.35
CA PRO A 251 -10.45 22.05 22.00
C PRO A 251 -9.30 21.08 21.79
N ILE A 252 -9.25 20.52 20.59
CA ILE A 252 -8.12 19.70 20.13
C ILE A 252 -7.50 20.42 18.95
N THR A 253 -6.23 20.76 19.06
CA THR A 253 -5.42 21.29 17.97
C THR A 253 -4.64 20.14 17.29
N PRO A 254 -4.28 20.28 16.01
CA PRO A 254 -3.43 19.30 15.32
C PRO A 254 -2.01 19.19 15.89
N GLU A 255 -1.62 20.13 16.72
CA GLU A 255 -0.36 20.14 17.47
C GLU A 255 -0.55 19.39 18.81
#